data_bc1e4429fa18069b6da548519474a9bb
#
_entry.id   bc1e4429fa18069b6da548519474a9bb
#
_cell.length_a   1.000
_cell.length_b   1.000
_cell.length_c   1.000
_cell.angle_alpha   90.00
_cell.angle_beta   90.00
_cell.angle_gamma   90.00
#
_symmetry.space_group_name_H-M   'P 1'
#
loop_
_entity.id
_entity.type
_entity.pdbx_description
1 polymer ?
#
loop_
_entity_poly.entity_id
_entity_poly.type
_entity_poly.pdbx_seq_one_letter_code
_entity_poly.pdbx_strand_id
1 'polypeptide(L)'
;MQSDMSLHSASWSVHCSAVDDISLIEESLQWLAGEEAEYSRERSKSHHGAPQLSLSASIIRKKAAKQAFSRLGTEVLEALQTTGIESLIDDDKTLHVRLDIDELVRGRVILATGSARKFAAKGRFKIEAYPGQEPVEIVNELISTFKDD
;
A
#
# COMPACT_ATOMS: atom_id res chain seq x y z
N MET A 1 0.41 0.03 26.01
CA MET A 1 -0.01 -0.30 25.47
C MET A 1 -0.26 -0.06 24.39
N GLN A 2 -0.17 -0.03 23.94
CA GLN A 2 -0.52 0.20 23.08
C GLN A 2 -1.16 -0.24 22.30
N SER A 3 -1.38 0.07 21.67
CA SER A 3 -2.54 -0.44 21.12
C SER A 3 -2.32 -1.13 19.82
N ASP A 4 -2.74 -2.33 19.75
CA ASP A 4 -2.68 -3.09 18.52
C ASP A 4 -3.79 -2.68 17.56
N MET A 5 -4.53 -1.67 17.92
CA MET A 5 -5.74 -1.29 17.20
C MET A 5 -5.50 -0.13 16.27
N SER A 6 -4.74 -0.36 15.21
CA SER A 6 -4.51 0.68 14.23
C SER A 6 -4.84 0.21 12.84
N LEU A 7 -4.33 -0.94 12.44
CA LEU A 7 -4.64 -1.50 11.11
C LEU A 7 -5.23 -2.89 11.26
N HIS A 8 -6.31 -3.13 10.55
CA HIS A 8 -6.98 -4.43 10.53
C HIS A 8 -6.30 -5.37 9.53
N SER A 9 -5.99 -4.84 8.34
CA SER A 9 -5.42 -5.62 7.25
C SER A 9 -4.83 -4.68 6.22
N ALA A 10 -4.15 -5.23 5.23
CA ALA A 10 -3.57 -4.45 4.14
C ALA A 10 -3.52 -5.28 2.88
N SER A 11 -3.38 -4.62 1.74
CA SER A 11 -3.18 -5.31 0.47
C SER A 11 -2.43 -4.42 -0.49
N TRP A 12 -1.73 -5.05 -1.42
CA TRP A 12 -1.07 -4.38 -2.52
C TRP A 12 -1.53 -5.02 -3.82
N SER A 13 -1.70 -4.22 -4.86
CA SER A 13 -2.06 -4.73 -6.18
C SER A 13 -1.36 -3.93 -7.27
N VAL A 14 -1.00 -4.62 -8.34
CA VAL A 14 -0.39 -4.00 -9.53
C VAL A 14 -0.98 -4.67 -10.76
N HIS A 15 -1.35 -3.84 -11.74
CA HIS A 15 -1.78 -4.32 -13.04
C HIS A 15 -0.60 -4.20 -14.00
N CYS A 16 -0.17 -5.33 -14.55
CA CYS A 16 1.00 -5.38 -15.42
C CYS A 16 0.60 -5.71 -16.87
N SER A 17 1.30 -5.12 -17.81
CA SER A 17 1.12 -5.47 -19.22
C SER A 17 2.15 -6.50 -19.63
N ALA A 18 2.02 -7.01 -20.88
CA ALA A 18 2.92 -8.03 -21.41
C ALA A 18 4.37 -7.55 -21.55
N VAL A 19 4.59 -6.23 -21.58
CA VAL A 19 5.94 -5.68 -21.74
C VAL A 19 6.63 -5.37 -20.40
N ASP A 20 5.92 -5.54 -19.29
CA ASP A 20 6.49 -5.28 -17.98
C ASP A 20 7.34 -6.44 -17.49
N ASP A 21 8.33 -6.14 -16.67
CA ASP A 21 9.13 -7.17 -16.02
C ASP A 21 8.38 -7.68 -14.78
N ILE A 22 7.60 -8.74 -14.99
CA ILE A 22 6.73 -9.31 -13.96
C ILE A 22 7.51 -9.79 -12.75
N SER A 23 8.64 -10.48 -12.97
CA SER A 23 9.45 -11.01 -11.88
C SER A 23 9.96 -9.92 -10.97
N LEU A 24 10.42 -8.82 -11.55
CA LEU A 24 10.97 -7.71 -10.79
C LEU A 24 9.88 -7.01 -9.97
N ILE A 25 8.71 -6.83 -10.58
CA ILE A 25 7.56 -6.22 -9.88
C ILE A 25 7.11 -7.13 -8.74
N GLU A 26 7.06 -8.43 -9.00
CA GLU A 26 6.66 -9.40 -7.98
C GLU A 26 7.61 -9.41 -6.78
N GLU A 27 8.91 -9.36 -7.04
CA GLU A 27 9.90 -9.26 -5.97
C GLU A 27 9.69 -8.00 -5.12
N SER A 28 9.35 -6.90 -5.78
CA SER A 28 9.09 -5.64 -5.10
C SER A 28 7.87 -5.74 -4.19
N LEU A 29 6.81 -6.40 -4.68
CA LEU A 29 5.62 -6.63 -3.87
C LEU A 29 5.93 -7.52 -2.67
N GLN A 30 6.75 -8.55 -2.84
CA GLN A 30 7.13 -9.44 -1.76
C GLN A 30 7.89 -8.68 -0.68
N TRP A 31 8.74 -7.75 -1.08
CA TRP A 31 9.44 -6.91 -0.12
C TRP A 31 8.47 -5.99 0.64
N LEU A 32 7.53 -5.37 -0.07
CA LEU A 32 6.56 -4.46 0.55
C LEU A 32 5.61 -5.19 1.51
N ALA A 33 5.07 -6.31 1.08
CA ALA A 33 4.02 -7.00 1.82
C ALA A 33 4.56 -7.95 2.87
N GLY A 34 5.71 -8.55 2.63
CA GLY A 34 6.35 -9.44 3.59
C GLY A 34 5.96 -10.89 3.42
N GLU A 35 6.60 -11.74 4.21
CA GLU A 35 6.44 -13.20 4.08
C GLU A 35 5.06 -13.72 4.48
N GLU A 36 4.36 -13.00 5.33
CA GLU A 36 3.04 -13.45 5.81
C GLU A 36 1.91 -13.13 4.84
N ALA A 37 2.20 -12.39 3.76
CA ALA A 37 1.17 -12.05 2.78
C ALA A 37 0.85 -13.24 1.89
N GLU A 38 -0.40 -13.29 1.44
CA GLU A 38 -0.83 -14.26 0.44
C GLU A 38 -0.71 -13.60 -0.94
N TYR A 39 0.01 -14.25 -1.85
CA TYR A 39 0.28 -13.70 -3.17
C TYR A 39 -0.56 -14.41 -4.22
N SER A 40 -1.07 -13.65 -5.18
CA SER A 40 -1.84 -14.22 -6.28
C SER A 40 -1.56 -13.51 -7.58
N ARG A 41 -1.82 -14.22 -8.68
CA ARG A 41 -1.74 -13.71 -10.04
C ARG A 41 -3.06 -13.99 -10.71
N GLU A 42 -3.57 -13.02 -11.44
CA GLU A 42 -4.81 -13.21 -12.19
C GLU A 42 -4.63 -12.64 -13.60
N ARG A 43 -4.89 -13.48 -14.59
CA ARG A 43 -4.82 -13.07 -15.98
C ARG A 43 -6.16 -12.48 -16.39
N SER A 44 -6.09 -11.38 -17.12
CA SER A 44 -7.28 -10.72 -17.63
C SER A 44 -6.93 -10.03 -18.94
N LYS A 45 -7.90 -9.34 -19.51
CA LYS A 45 -7.68 -8.50 -20.68
C LYS A 45 -7.96 -7.06 -20.30
N SER A 46 -7.15 -6.15 -20.83
CA SER A 46 -7.38 -4.74 -20.62
C SER A 46 -8.67 -4.32 -21.33
N HIS A 47 -9.09 -3.09 -21.09
CA HIS A 47 -10.27 -2.54 -21.74
C HIS A 47 -10.22 -2.67 -23.27
N HIS A 48 -9.04 -2.65 -23.84
CA HIS A 48 -8.83 -2.78 -25.29
C HIS A 48 -8.50 -4.21 -25.73
N GLY A 49 -8.67 -5.19 -24.85
CA GLY A 49 -8.45 -6.59 -25.18
C GLY A 49 -7.00 -7.06 -25.10
N ALA A 50 -6.06 -6.23 -24.70
CA ALA A 50 -4.67 -6.62 -24.55
C ALA A 50 -4.47 -7.50 -23.31
N PRO A 51 -3.56 -8.51 -23.37
CA PRO A 51 -3.28 -9.33 -22.20
C PRO A 51 -2.79 -8.49 -21.03
N GLN A 52 -3.29 -8.81 -19.85
CA GLN A 52 -2.95 -8.09 -18.63
C GLN A 52 -2.83 -9.09 -17.48
N LEU A 53 -1.88 -8.84 -16.59
CA LEU A 53 -1.68 -9.67 -15.42
C LEU A 53 -1.83 -8.80 -14.17
N SER A 54 -2.68 -9.23 -13.25
CA SER A 54 -2.84 -8.55 -11.98
C SER A 54 -2.09 -9.33 -10.92
N LEU A 55 -1.19 -8.64 -10.23
CA LEU A 55 -0.46 -9.20 -9.10
C LEU A 55 -1.06 -8.62 -7.84
N SER A 56 -1.26 -9.45 -6.83
CA SER A 56 -1.78 -8.95 -5.55
C SER A 56 -1.11 -9.65 -4.38
N ALA A 57 -1.09 -8.93 -3.26
CA ALA A 57 -0.59 -9.43 -1.98
C ALA A 57 -1.60 -9.03 -0.92
N SER A 58 -2.06 -10.00 -0.14
CA SER A 58 -3.08 -9.78 0.88
C SER A 58 -2.52 -10.07 2.26
N ILE A 59 -2.67 -9.12 3.17
CA ILE A 59 -2.15 -9.23 4.53
C ILE A 59 -3.32 -9.17 5.50
N ILE A 60 -3.59 -10.28 6.19
CA ILE A 60 -4.75 -10.37 7.07
C ILE A 60 -4.44 -10.19 8.54
N ARG A 61 -3.16 -10.27 8.93
CA ARG A 61 -2.77 -10.11 10.33
C ARG A 61 -2.45 -8.66 10.65
N LYS A 62 -2.96 -8.17 11.77
CA LYS A 62 -2.76 -6.79 12.19
C LYS A 62 -1.29 -6.43 12.31
N LYS A 63 -0.50 -7.27 12.94
CA LYS A 63 0.92 -7.02 13.11
C LYS A 63 1.65 -6.93 11.78
N ALA A 64 1.35 -7.85 10.87
CA ALA A 64 1.96 -7.85 9.54
C ALA A 64 1.54 -6.63 8.73
N ALA A 65 0.29 -6.18 8.88
CA ALA A 65 -0.19 -4.98 8.21
C ALA A 65 0.57 -3.73 8.71
N LYS A 66 0.81 -3.64 10.01
CA LYS A 66 1.57 -2.54 10.58
C LYS A 66 3.02 -2.55 10.08
N GLN A 67 3.61 -3.74 9.99
CA GLN A 67 4.97 -3.88 9.48
C GLN A 67 5.06 -3.42 8.02
N ALA A 68 4.06 -3.80 7.22
CA ALA A 68 4.00 -3.37 5.81
C ALA A 68 3.87 -1.85 5.71
N PHE A 69 3.07 -1.25 6.58
CA PHE A 69 2.92 0.20 6.60
C PHE A 69 4.24 0.89 6.95
N SER A 70 4.98 0.35 7.91
CA SER A 70 6.27 0.91 8.31
C SER A 70 7.31 0.85 7.19
N ARG A 71 7.19 -0.11 6.28
CA ARG A 71 8.14 -0.24 5.16
C ARG A 71 8.01 0.89 4.14
N LEU A 72 6.95 1.69 4.22
CA LEU A 72 6.82 2.88 3.36
C LEU A 72 7.95 3.87 3.61
N GLY A 73 8.46 3.92 4.84
CA GLY A 73 9.57 4.79 5.19
C GLY A 73 9.15 6.21 5.55
N THR A 74 10.03 6.90 6.23
CA THR A 74 9.75 8.23 6.77
C THR A 74 9.34 9.24 5.69
N GLU A 75 10.03 9.24 4.55
CA GLU A 75 9.73 10.19 3.48
C GLU A 75 8.30 10.04 2.94
N VAL A 76 7.88 8.79 2.71
CA VAL A 76 6.53 8.54 2.21
C VAL A 76 5.49 8.88 3.28
N LEU A 77 5.76 8.48 4.54
CA LEU A 77 4.83 8.78 5.62
C LEU A 77 4.63 10.28 5.80
N GLU A 78 5.70 11.06 5.71
CA GLU A 78 5.60 12.51 5.77
C GLU A 78 4.84 13.07 4.56
N ALA A 79 5.08 12.50 3.38
CA ALA A 79 4.40 12.95 2.17
C ALA A 79 2.90 12.68 2.24
N LEU A 80 2.49 11.57 2.87
CA LEU A 80 1.07 11.29 3.10
C LEU A 80 0.43 12.36 3.99
N GLN A 81 1.14 12.78 5.03
CA GLN A 81 0.64 13.83 5.92
C GLN A 81 0.56 15.17 5.20
N THR A 82 1.52 15.47 4.34
CA THR A 82 1.52 16.71 3.57
C THR A 82 0.37 16.73 2.56
N THR A 83 0.07 15.60 1.94
CA THR A 83 -1.06 15.45 1.01
C THR A 83 -2.38 15.64 1.73
N GLY A 84 -2.44 15.21 2.99
CA GLY A 84 -3.67 15.25 3.77
C GLY A 84 -4.27 13.86 3.92
N ILE A 85 -4.04 13.25 5.07
CA ILE A 85 -4.50 11.88 5.35
C ILE A 85 -6.00 11.73 5.10
N GLU A 86 -6.78 12.72 5.50
CA GLU A 86 -8.23 12.66 5.36
C GLU A 86 -8.68 12.41 3.93
N SER A 87 -8.00 13.02 2.97
CA SER A 87 -8.36 12.85 1.55
C SER A 87 -8.00 11.48 0.99
N LEU A 88 -7.17 10.72 1.70
CA LEU A 88 -6.71 9.41 1.26
C LEU A 88 -7.51 8.26 1.89
N ILE A 89 -8.39 8.55 2.82
CA ILE A 89 -9.22 7.55 3.49
C ILE A 89 -10.62 7.56 2.87
N ASP A 90 -11.10 6.38 2.46
CA ASP A 90 -12.43 6.26 1.86
C ASP A 90 -13.51 6.00 2.92
N ASP A 91 -14.75 5.82 2.46
CA ASP A 91 -15.90 5.60 3.33
C ASP A 91 -15.84 4.28 4.09
N ASP A 92 -15.02 3.34 3.63
CA ASP A 92 -14.82 2.05 4.28
C ASP A 92 -13.65 2.07 5.27
N LYS A 93 -13.17 3.25 5.64
CA LYS A 93 -12.03 3.42 6.56
C LYS A 93 -10.77 2.76 6.03
N THR A 94 -10.56 2.84 4.72
CA THR A 94 -9.38 2.31 4.06
C THR A 94 -8.51 3.45 3.56
N LEU A 95 -7.25 3.43 3.96
CA LEU A 95 -6.25 4.39 3.49
C LEU A 95 -5.67 3.88 2.17
N HIS A 96 -5.69 4.73 1.14
CA HIS A 96 -5.16 4.40 -0.18
C HIS A 96 -3.81 5.04 -0.39
N VAL A 97 -2.84 4.24 -0.82
CA VAL A 97 -1.47 4.69 -1.09
C VAL A 97 -1.09 4.19 -2.47
N ARG A 98 -0.52 5.07 -3.29
CA ARG A 98 -0.02 4.68 -4.61
C ARG A 98 1.47 4.94 -4.68
N LEU A 99 2.24 3.90 -4.99
CA LEU A 99 3.68 4.00 -5.11
C LEU A 99 4.09 3.93 -6.58
N ASP A 100 5.13 4.69 -6.91
CA ASP A 100 5.70 4.70 -8.24
C ASP A 100 6.38 3.35 -8.51
N ILE A 101 5.89 2.62 -9.51
CA ILE A 101 6.41 1.29 -9.85
C ILE A 101 7.86 1.36 -10.35
N ASP A 102 8.16 2.34 -11.21
CA ASP A 102 9.51 2.46 -11.78
C ASP A 102 10.56 2.70 -10.69
N GLU A 103 10.18 3.46 -9.67
CA GLU A 103 11.09 3.68 -8.55
C GLU A 103 11.14 2.48 -7.61
N LEU A 104 9.99 1.84 -7.40
CA LEU A 104 9.91 0.69 -6.51
C LEU A 104 10.81 -0.46 -6.96
N VAL A 105 10.82 -0.76 -8.27
CA VAL A 105 11.65 -1.83 -8.80
C VAL A 105 13.14 -1.50 -8.70
N ARG A 106 13.49 -0.24 -8.49
CA ARG A 106 14.86 0.21 -8.25
C ARG A 106 15.21 0.26 -6.76
N GLY A 107 14.29 -0.17 -5.92
CA GLY A 107 14.50 -0.18 -4.48
C GLY A 107 14.15 1.12 -3.77
N ARG A 108 13.39 1.99 -4.42
CA ARG A 108 12.97 3.27 -3.83
C ARG A 108 11.47 3.30 -3.61
N VAL A 109 11.06 3.66 -2.40
CA VAL A 109 9.65 3.78 -2.07
C VAL A 109 9.27 5.26 -2.19
N ILE A 110 8.56 5.60 -3.26
CA ILE A 110 8.19 6.98 -3.58
C ILE A 110 6.73 7.01 -4.01
N LEU A 111 5.98 8.00 -3.54
CA LEU A 111 4.59 8.16 -3.95
C LEU A 111 4.49 8.45 -5.44
N ALA A 112 3.53 7.81 -6.10
CA ALA A 112 3.27 8.06 -7.50
C ALA A 112 2.63 9.44 -7.68
N THR A 113 3.14 10.21 -8.64
CA THR A 113 2.60 11.53 -8.94
C THR A 113 2.42 11.67 -10.44
N GLY A 114 1.53 12.56 -10.87
CA GLY A 114 1.30 12.82 -12.27
C GLY A 114 0.91 11.56 -13.04
N SER A 115 1.56 11.32 -14.17
CA SER A 115 1.25 10.18 -15.02
C SER A 115 1.62 8.83 -14.38
N ALA A 116 2.55 8.82 -13.43
CA ALA A 116 2.93 7.59 -12.72
C ALA A 116 1.77 7.00 -11.93
N ARG A 117 0.76 7.79 -11.60
CA ARG A 117 -0.42 7.30 -10.88
C ARG A 117 -1.25 6.32 -11.70
N LYS A 118 -1.09 6.32 -13.01
CA LYS A 118 -1.83 5.40 -13.89
C LYS A 118 -1.28 3.99 -13.83
N PHE A 119 0.01 3.86 -13.55
CA PHE A 119 0.67 2.57 -13.39
C PHE A 119 1.42 2.61 -12.06
N ALA A 120 0.72 2.24 -11.01
CA ALA A 120 1.24 2.35 -9.66
C ALA A 120 0.95 1.07 -8.87
N ALA A 121 1.75 0.86 -7.84
CA ALA A 121 1.42 -0.16 -6.84
C ALA A 121 0.37 0.47 -5.94
N LYS A 122 -0.80 -0.13 -5.90
CA LYS A 122 -1.92 0.37 -5.10
C LYS A 122 -1.98 -0.36 -3.77
N GLY A 123 -1.74 0.39 -2.71
CA GLY A 123 -1.83 -0.13 -1.35
C GLY A 123 -3.14 0.28 -0.70
N ARG A 124 -3.72 -0.64 0.04
CA ARG A 124 -4.92 -0.40 0.83
C ARG A 124 -4.66 -0.87 2.24
N PHE A 125 -4.81 0.06 3.17
CA PHE A 125 -4.60 -0.23 4.59
C PHE A 125 -5.92 0.01 5.31
N LYS A 126 -6.56 -1.08 5.73
CA LYS A 126 -7.82 -0.98 6.44
C LYS A 126 -7.57 -0.57 7.88
N ILE A 127 -8.19 0.55 8.26
CA ILE A 127 -8.00 1.13 9.59
C ILE A 127 -9.01 0.51 10.55
N GLU A 128 -8.52 0.08 11.72
CA GLU A 128 -9.41 -0.41 12.76
C GLU A 128 -9.71 0.74 13.70
N ALA A 129 -10.93 1.25 13.60
CA ALA A 129 -11.38 2.35 14.45
C ALA A 129 -12.68 1.96 15.12
N TYR A 130 -12.75 2.15 16.43
CA TYR A 130 -13.97 1.88 17.19
C TYR A 130 -14.84 3.13 17.24
N PRO A 131 -16.11 2.99 17.63
CA PRO A 131 -16.98 4.16 17.78
C PRO A 131 -16.31 5.26 18.61
N GLY A 132 -16.34 6.48 18.09
CA GLY A 132 -15.70 7.61 18.75
C GLY A 132 -14.26 7.84 18.34
N GLN A 133 -13.65 6.93 17.60
CA GLN A 133 -12.28 7.09 17.10
C GLN A 133 -12.29 7.54 15.65
N GLU A 134 -11.45 8.52 15.35
CA GLU A 134 -11.35 9.02 13.98
C GLU A 134 -10.22 8.31 13.24
N PRO A 135 -10.49 7.72 12.06
CA PRO A 135 -9.46 7.03 11.29
C PRO A 135 -8.22 7.90 11.01
N VAL A 136 -8.43 9.19 10.74
CA VAL A 136 -7.33 10.12 10.50
C VAL A 136 -6.37 10.19 11.68
N GLU A 137 -6.91 10.24 12.88
CA GLU A 137 -6.08 10.32 14.09
C GLU A 137 -5.28 9.04 14.29
N ILE A 138 -5.90 7.89 14.02
CA ILE A 138 -5.22 6.60 14.13
C ILE A 138 -4.03 6.53 13.18
N VAL A 139 -4.22 6.95 11.93
CA VAL A 139 -3.14 6.95 10.94
C VAL A 139 -2.03 7.91 11.37
N ASN A 140 -2.37 9.10 11.83
CA ASN A 140 -1.37 10.07 12.26
C ASN A 140 -0.56 9.58 13.46
N GLU A 141 -1.19 8.92 14.42
CA GLU A 141 -0.48 8.31 15.55
C GLU A 141 0.46 7.22 15.09
N LEU A 142 0.01 6.39 14.14
CA LEU A 142 0.81 5.31 13.60
C LEU A 142 2.05 5.87 12.89
N ILE A 143 1.85 6.92 12.09
CA ILE A 143 2.96 7.58 11.39
C ILE A 143 3.96 8.14 12.42
N SER A 144 3.47 8.80 13.46
CA SER A 144 4.34 9.35 14.50
C SER A 144 5.18 8.26 15.16
N THR A 145 4.57 7.11 15.42
CA THR A 145 5.27 5.97 16.03
C THR A 145 6.43 5.51 15.14
N PHE A 146 6.19 5.39 13.84
CA PHE A 146 7.23 4.91 12.94
C PHE A 146 8.30 5.96 12.61
N LYS A 147 7.96 7.23 12.67
CA LYS A 147 8.93 8.30 12.43
C LYS A 147 9.89 8.50 13.60
N ASP A 148 9.45 8.15 14.79
CA ASP A 148 10.28 8.29 16.00
C ASP A 148 11.31 7.18 16.16
N ASP A 149 11.26 6.16 15.33
CA ASP A 149 12.20 5.03 15.38
C ASP A 149 13.46 5.28 14.55
#